data_737878424f0f9ce96c19b100a44ab00f
#
_entry.id   737878424f0f9ce96c19b100a44ab00f
#
_cell.length_a   1.000
_cell.length_b   1.000
_cell.length_c   1.000
_cell.angle_alpha   90.00
_cell.angle_beta   90.00
_cell.angle_gamma   90.00
#
_symmetry.space_group_name_H-M   'P 1'
#
loop_
_entity.id
_entity.type
_entity.pdbx_description
1 polymer ?
#
loop_
_entity_poly.entity_id
_entity_poly.type
_entity_poly.pdbx_seq_one_letter_code
_entity_poly.pdbx_strand_id
1 'polypeptide(L)'
;LKRGFIVGPMDNETTPNPESDELWIPQGGWRKELIEESKTLEIDNNFENLYPLVNFLTEDLTGYQILEDEELIPLKTLLTEALENAIFHGNLELPGELRLEISELFFETAKQKSCLEPYQTRRVVIHYDISRNSVKYIIRDEGKGFEHTEIPDPIDPQNLFQLQGKGILRIALFMDEMFWNEKGNEITMIRYKKRKSSS
;
A
#
# COMPACT_ATOMS: atom_id res chain seq x y z
N LEU A 1 14.85 -3.18 13.45
CA LEU A 1 14.88 -2.21 12.34
C LEU A 1 16.32 -1.97 11.95
N LYS A 2 16.85 -2.72 10.97
CA LYS A 2 18.17 -2.45 10.41
C LYS A 2 17.96 -1.92 9.00
N ARG A 3 17.99 -0.59 8.83
CA ARG A 3 18.28 -0.01 7.53
C ARG A 3 19.73 -0.37 7.22
N GLY A 4 19.94 -1.25 6.24
CA GLY A 4 21.29 -1.60 5.79
C GLY A 4 21.80 -0.47 4.89
N PHE A 5 22.54 0.48 5.44
CA PHE A 5 23.30 1.45 4.67
C PHE A 5 24.74 0.98 4.57
N ILE A 6 25.29 0.92 3.37
CA ILE A 6 26.74 0.82 3.19
C ILE A 6 27.24 2.22 2.82
N VAL A 7 28.12 2.74 3.65
CA VAL A 7 28.70 4.06 3.52
C VAL A 7 30.20 3.90 3.36
N GLY A 8 30.75 4.35 2.25
CA GLY A 8 32.20 4.36 2.00
C GLY A 8 32.62 5.62 1.22
N PRO A 9 33.86 6.10 1.37
CA PRO A 9 34.39 7.17 0.53
C PRO A 9 34.51 6.66 -0.91
N MET A 10 34.12 7.49 -1.87
CA MET A 10 34.26 7.20 -3.29
C MET A 10 35.62 7.69 -3.82
N ASP A 11 36.29 6.87 -4.60
CA ASP A 11 37.39 7.33 -5.44
C ASP A 11 36.84 8.24 -6.55
N ASN A 12 37.55 9.36 -6.79
CA ASN A 12 37.09 10.53 -7.57
C ASN A 12 36.93 10.31 -9.09
N GLU A 13 36.91 9.09 -9.61
CA GLU A 13 36.99 8.85 -11.07
C GLU A 13 35.86 8.02 -11.70
N THR A 14 34.83 7.60 -10.96
CA THR A 14 33.75 6.82 -11.56
C THR A 14 32.46 7.62 -11.68
N THR A 15 32.12 8.01 -12.90
CA THR A 15 30.74 8.42 -13.23
C THR A 15 29.80 7.25 -12.96
N PRO A 16 28.66 7.45 -12.28
CA PRO A 16 27.72 6.38 -11.98
C PRO A 16 27.22 5.73 -13.26
N ASN A 17 27.25 4.40 -13.31
CA ASN A 17 26.57 3.65 -14.36
C ASN A 17 25.06 3.83 -14.16
N PRO A 18 24.30 4.35 -15.15
CA PRO A 18 22.85 4.56 -15.03
C PRO A 18 22.05 3.25 -14.87
N GLU A 19 22.68 2.10 -14.99
CA GLU A 19 22.07 0.78 -14.74
C GLU A 19 22.25 0.27 -13.30
N SER A 20 22.95 1.01 -12.44
CA SER A 20 23.12 0.60 -11.04
C SER A 20 21.92 1.07 -10.21
N ASP A 21 21.40 0.20 -9.35
CA ASP A 21 20.34 0.49 -8.36
C ASP A 21 20.84 1.46 -7.24
N GLU A 22 21.84 2.26 -7.53
CA GLU A 22 22.55 3.11 -6.60
C GLU A 22 22.03 4.54 -6.66
N LEU A 23 21.54 5.02 -5.53
CA LEU A 23 21.18 6.43 -5.38
C LEU A 23 22.44 7.25 -5.13
N TRP A 24 22.89 8.00 -6.12
CA TRP A 24 24.02 8.89 -5.97
C TRP A 24 23.57 10.24 -5.40
N ILE A 25 24.13 10.62 -4.24
CA ILE A 25 23.91 11.95 -3.65
C ILE A 25 25.13 12.82 -3.96
N PRO A 26 25.00 13.83 -4.84
CA PRO A 26 26.15 14.60 -5.38
C PRO A 26 26.91 15.44 -4.33
N GLN A 27 26.34 15.66 -3.16
CA GLN A 27 26.94 16.50 -2.12
C GLN A 27 27.49 15.63 -1.00
N GLY A 28 28.79 15.39 -0.97
CA GLY A 28 29.46 14.75 0.14
C GLY A 28 30.10 13.39 -0.12
N GLY A 29 30.10 12.87 -1.34
CA GLY A 29 30.77 11.61 -1.68
C GLY A 29 30.15 10.37 -1.05
N TRP A 30 28.83 10.38 -0.84
CA TRP A 30 28.07 9.29 -0.23
C TRP A 30 27.28 8.52 -1.27
N ARG A 31 27.18 7.20 -1.06
CA ARG A 31 26.40 6.30 -1.87
C ARG A 31 25.41 5.58 -0.98
N LYS A 32 24.11 5.66 -1.33
CA LYS A 32 23.04 4.97 -0.63
C LYS A 32 22.56 3.81 -1.51
N GLU A 33 22.63 2.61 -1.00
CA GLU A 33 22.12 1.41 -1.66
C GLU A 33 20.98 0.82 -0.85
N LEU A 34 19.84 0.59 -1.47
CA LEU A 34 18.79 -0.21 -0.87
C LEU A 34 19.08 -1.69 -1.12
N ILE A 35 19.25 -2.46 -0.05
CA ILE A 35 19.37 -3.92 -0.11
C ILE A 35 17.99 -4.53 0.10
N GLU A 36 17.39 -4.25 1.25
CA GLU A 36 16.07 -4.69 1.64
C GLU A 36 15.63 -3.92 2.89
N GLU A 37 14.36 -3.58 2.96
CA GLU A 37 13.76 -2.99 4.16
C GLU A 37 12.41 -3.66 4.41
N SER A 38 12.18 -4.11 5.67
CA SER A 38 10.92 -4.67 6.11
C SER A 38 10.45 -3.99 7.37
N LYS A 39 9.18 -3.61 7.40
CA LYS A 39 8.52 -2.94 8.54
C LYS A 39 7.20 -3.61 8.83
N THR A 40 6.83 -3.63 10.10
CA THR A 40 5.49 -3.97 10.56
C THR A 40 4.94 -2.81 11.35
N LEU A 41 3.76 -2.35 10.98
CA LEU A 41 3.02 -1.28 11.63
C LEU A 41 1.68 -1.82 12.12
N GLU A 42 1.21 -1.29 13.21
CA GLU A 42 -0.13 -1.55 13.74
C GLU A 42 -0.84 -0.23 13.94
N ILE A 43 -2.06 -0.11 13.45
CA ILE A 43 -2.88 1.09 13.60
C ILE A 43 -4.24 0.72 14.19
N ASP A 44 -4.86 1.67 14.89
CA ASP A 44 -6.24 1.60 15.33
C ASP A 44 -7.22 1.93 14.19
N ASN A 45 -8.51 2.05 14.53
CA ASN A 45 -9.56 2.37 13.57
C ASN A 45 -9.74 3.88 13.31
N ASN A 46 -8.71 4.69 13.60
CA ASN A 46 -8.74 6.12 13.30
C ASN A 46 -8.44 6.39 11.83
N PHE A 47 -9.48 6.47 11.03
CA PHE A 47 -9.41 6.75 9.59
C PHE A 47 -9.11 8.21 9.25
N GLU A 48 -9.21 9.15 10.20
CA GLU A 48 -8.93 10.58 9.97
C GLU A 48 -7.42 10.83 9.77
N ASN A 49 -6.56 9.88 10.13
CA ASN A 49 -5.10 10.06 10.15
C ASN A 49 -4.34 9.13 9.18
N LEU A 50 -4.96 8.72 8.08
CA LEU A 50 -4.32 7.81 7.11
C LEU A 50 -3.28 8.51 6.22
N TYR A 51 -3.42 9.82 5.98
CA TYR A 51 -2.51 10.55 5.07
C TYR A 51 -1.03 10.51 5.51
N PRO A 52 -0.66 10.79 6.77
CA PRO A 52 0.73 10.65 7.21
C PRO A 52 1.27 9.22 7.09
N LEU A 53 0.43 8.22 7.37
CA LEU A 53 0.79 6.81 7.22
C LEU A 53 1.09 6.46 5.76
N VAL A 54 0.21 6.82 4.84
CA VAL A 54 0.39 6.57 3.41
C VAL A 54 1.62 7.27 2.87
N ASN A 55 1.91 8.50 3.32
CA ASN A 55 3.15 9.18 2.97
C ASN A 55 4.37 8.40 3.44
N PHE A 56 4.38 7.94 4.70
CA PHE A 56 5.46 7.13 5.25
C PHE A 56 5.68 5.82 4.47
N LEU A 57 4.59 5.16 4.05
CA LEU A 57 4.66 3.92 3.27
C LEU A 57 5.16 4.10 1.83
N THR A 58 5.26 5.35 1.35
CA THR A 58 5.59 5.66 -0.04
C THR A 58 6.77 6.61 -0.22
N GLU A 59 7.31 7.18 0.86
CA GLU A 59 8.29 8.28 0.81
C GLU A 59 9.60 7.97 0.07
N ASP A 60 10.04 6.72 0.11
CA ASP A 60 11.34 6.31 -0.44
C ASP A 60 11.25 5.66 -1.83
N LEU A 61 10.03 5.39 -2.35
CA LEU A 61 9.85 4.54 -3.53
C LEU A 61 10.40 5.15 -4.83
N THR A 62 10.21 6.45 -5.05
CA THR A 62 10.76 7.14 -6.21
C THR A 62 12.27 7.32 -6.07
N GLY A 63 12.74 7.59 -4.86
CA GLY A 63 14.16 7.69 -4.54
C GLY A 63 14.93 6.40 -4.81
N TYR A 64 14.31 5.24 -4.62
CA TYR A 64 14.87 3.93 -4.97
C TYR A 64 14.51 3.48 -6.39
N GLN A 65 13.84 4.34 -7.17
CA GLN A 65 13.42 4.04 -8.54
C GLN A 65 12.52 2.79 -8.66
N ILE A 66 11.78 2.45 -7.62
CA ILE A 66 10.75 1.40 -7.64
C ILE A 66 9.55 1.88 -8.46
N LEU A 67 9.21 3.18 -8.29
CA LEU A 67 8.14 3.86 -9.00
C LEU A 67 8.69 5.10 -9.71
N GLU A 68 8.04 5.47 -10.80
CA GLU A 68 8.18 6.80 -11.40
C GLU A 68 7.33 7.82 -10.61
N ASP A 69 7.66 9.11 -10.70
CA ASP A 69 6.98 10.17 -9.93
C ASP A 69 5.48 10.24 -10.22
N GLU A 70 5.06 9.97 -11.46
CA GLU A 70 3.67 9.96 -11.88
C GLU A 70 2.84 8.83 -11.26
N GLU A 71 3.49 7.75 -10.82
CA GLU A 71 2.85 6.59 -10.19
C GLU A 71 2.62 6.78 -8.69
N LEU A 72 3.26 7.79 -8.07
CA LEU A 72 3.20 8.00 -6.62
C LEU A 72 1.80 8.40 -6.14
N ILE A 73 1.13 9.33 -6.81
CA ILE A 73 -0.23 9.76 -6.44
C ILE A 73 -1.24 8.64 -6.62
N PRO A 74 -1.27 7.91 -7.75
CA PRO A 74 -2.10 6.71 -7.88
C PRO A 74 -1.86 5.70 -6.76
N LEU A 75 -0.62 5.33 -6.45
CA LEU A 75 -0.32 4.39 -5.37
C LEU A 75 -0.84 4.86 -4.01
N LYS A 76 -0.63 6.15 -3.66
CA LYS A 76 -1.15 6.72 -2.41
C LYS A 76 -2.66 6.60 -2.32
N THR A 77 -3.38 6.88 -3.40
CA THR A 77 -4.84 6.73 -3.46
C THR A 77 -5.26 5.28 -3.21
N LEU A 78 -4.57 4.32 -3.83
CA LEU A 78 -4.88 2.89 -3.69
C LEU A 78 -4.57 2.35 -2.29
N LEU A 79 -3.47 2.79 -1.69
CA LEU A 79 -3.14 2.43 -0.30
C LEU A 79 -4.16 3.00 0.68
N THR A 80 -4.61 4.24 0.47
CA THR A 80 -5.70 4.82 1.26
C THR A 80 -6.97 3.98 1.14
N GLU A 81 -7.37 3.62 -0.07
CA GLU A 81 -8.54 2.76 -0.34
C GLU A 81 -8.41 1.40 0.37
N ALA A 82 -7.24 0.75 0.29
CA ALA A 82 -7.01 -0.54 0.93
C ALA A 82 -7.08 -0.45 2.47
N LEU A 83 -6.51 0.62 3.05
CA LEU A 83 -6.57 0.87 4.49
C LEU A 83 -7.99 1.22 4.96
N GLU A 84 -8.72 2.03 4.20
CA GLU A 84 -10.12 2.33 4.46
C GLU A 84 -10.97 1.07 4.42
N ASN A 85 -10.76 0.17 3.45
CA ASN A 85 -11.45 -1.10 3.37
C ASN A 85 -11.18 -1.98 4.60
N ALA A 86 -9.92 -2.08 5.04
CA ALA A 86 -9.54 -2.82 6.23
C ALA A 86 -10.20 -2.25 7.52
N ILE A 87 -10.28 -0.91 7.63
CA ILE A 87 -10.91 -0.26 8.77
C ILE A 87 -12.44 -0.38 8.69
N PHE A 88 -13.06 0.10 7.60
CA PHE A 88 -14.52 0.24 7.55
C PHE A 88 -15.24 -1.10 7.37
N HIS A 89 -14.80 -1.88 6.37
CA HIS A 89 -15.47 -3.14 6.04
C HIS A 89 -14.90 -4.32 6.83
N GLY A 90 -13.59 -4.30 7.11
CA GLY A 90 -12.93 -5.28 7.95
C GLY A 90 -13.23 -5.05 9.42
N ASN A 91 -12.47 -4.20 10.09
CA ASN A 91 -12.53 -4.02 11.53
C ASN A 91 -13.89 -3.52 12.04
N LEU A 92 -14.49 -2.53 11.38
CA LEU A 92 -15.78 -1.96 11.80
C LEU A 92 -17.00 -2.70 11.22
N GLU A 93 -16.82 -3.64 10.32
CA GLU A 93 -17.91 -4.43 9.72
C GLU A 93 -19.08 -3.54 9.20
N LEU A 94 -18.74 -2.43 8.54
CA LEU A 94 -19.74 -1.54 7.92
C LEU A 94 -20.14 -2.08 6.55
N PRO A 95 -21.45 -2.13 6.22
CA PRO A 95 -21.92 -2.55 4.89
C PRO A 95 -21.40 -1.59 3.79
N GLY A 96 -21.01 -2.15 2.64
CA GLY A 96 -20.50 -1.36 1.49
C GLY A 96 -21.54 -0.40 0.91
N GLU A 97 -22.82 -0.75 0.98
CA GLU A 97 -23.93 0.03 0.50
C GLU A 97 -24.07 1.38 1.22
N LEU A 98 -23.77 1.42 2.52
CA LEU A 98 -23.81 2.67 3.31
C LEU A 98 -22.87 3.75 2.79
N ARG A 99 -21.77 3.37 2.14
CA ARG A 99 -20.80 4.33 1.57
C ARG A 99 -21.35 5.07 0.36
N LEU A 100 -22.38 4.53 -0.29
CA LEU A 100 -22.98 5.10 -1.50
C LEU A 100 -24.09 6.11 -1.21
N GLU A 101 -24.76 6.02 -0.06
CA GLU A 101 -26.00 6.76 0.20
C GLU A 101 -25.81 8.13 0.85
N ILE A 102 -25.00 8.25 1.91
CA ILE A 102 -24.79 9.53 2.61
C ILE A 102 -23.39 9.52 3.27
N SER A 103 -22.44 10.23 2.71
CA SER A 103 -21.07 10.25 3.19
C SER A 103 -20.91 10.67 4.67
N GLU A 104 -21.68 11.65 5.13
CA GLU A 104 -21.61 12.14 6.50
C GLU A 104 -22.11 11.12 7.53
N LEU A 105 -23.27 10.49 7.26
CA LEU A 105 -23.82 9.43 8.12
C LEU A 105 -22.89 8.21 8.17
N PHE A 106 -22.23 7.88 7.07
CA PHE A 106 -21.26 6.78 7.03
C PHE A 106 -20.10 7.04 7.99
N PHE A 107 -19.47 8.22 7.92
CA PHE A 107 -18.33 8.57 8.77
C PHE A 107 -18.73 8.73 10.26
N GLU A 108 -19.90 9.28 10.54
CA GLU A 108 -20.41 9.33 11.91
C GLU A 108 -20.66 7.93 12.48
N THR A 109 -21.25 7.02 11.70
CA THR A 109 -21.47 5.64 12.10
C THR A 109 -20.12 4.93 12.35
N ALA A 110 -19.14 5.14 11.46
CA ALA A 110 -17.79 4.60 11.64
C ALA A 110 -17.17 5.08 12.95
N LYS A 111 -17.24 6.39 13.22
CA LYS A 111 -16.69 7.00 14.43
C LYS A 111 -17.35 6.49 15.70
N GLN A 112 -18.66 6.38 15.71
CA GLN A 112 -19.40 5.81 16.85
C GLN A 112 -19.01 4.33 17.06
N LYS A 113 -18.97 3.54 16.00
CA LYS A 113 -18.68 2.12 16.07
C LYS A 113 -17.24 1.84 16.51
N SER A 114 -16.28 2.68 16.11
CA SER A 114 -14.87 2.55 16.51
C SER A 114 -14.64 2.70 18.02
N CYS A 115 -15.58 3.30 18.75
CA CYS A 115 -15.53 3.46 20.22
C CYS A 115 -16.21 2.31 20.98
N LEU A 116 -16.80 1.35 20.29
CA LEU A 116 -17.58 0.26 20.92
C LEU A 116 -16.82 -1.07 20.89
N GLU A 117 -16.99 -1.88 21.93
CA GLU A 117 -16.54 -3.27 21.90
C GLU A 117 -17.36 -4.11 20.91
N PRO A 118 -16.76 -5.05 20.17
CA PRO A 118 -15.33 -5.41 20.19
C PRO A 118 -14.47 -4.57 19.23
N TYR A 119 -15.02 -3.58 18.54
CA TYR A 119 -14.37 -2.86 17.44
C TYR A 119 -13.22 -1.95 17.91
N GLN A 120 -13.35 -1.32 19.08
CA GLN A 120 -12.35 -0.39 19.61
C GLN A 120 -10.97 -1.03 19.85
N THR A 121 -10.93 -2.33 20.10
CA THR A 121 -9.68 -3.06 20.36
C THR A 121 -9.07 -3.66 19.11
N ARG A 122 -9.81 -3.72 18.00
CA ARG A 122 -9.31 -4.25 16.72
C ARG A 122 -8.26 -3.34 16.10
N ARG A 123 -7.28 -3.95 15.45
CA ARG A 123 -6.16 -3.29 14.79
C ARG A 123 -6.08 -3.68 13.32
N VAL A 124 -5.48 -2.79 12.54
CA VAL A 124 -5.02 -3.12 11.19
C VAL A 124 -3.50 -3.28 11.26
N VAL A 125 -3.02 -4.44 10.84
CA VAL A 125 -1.59 -4.73 10.76
C VAL A 125 -1.13 -4.56 9.32
N ILE A 126 -0.05 -3.79 9.12
CA ILE A 126 0.53 -3.50 7.82
C ILE A 126 1.96 -4.03 7.81
N HIS A 127 2.24 -4.99 6.93
CA HIS A 127 3.62 -5.36 6.60
C HIS A 127 4.03 -4.65 5.31
N TYR A 128 5.19 -4.03 5.34
CA TYR A 128 5.75 -3.28 4.24
C TYR A 128 7.16 -3.80 3.98
N ASP A 129 7.36 -4.39 2.81
CA ASP A 129 8.66 -4.87 2.36
C ASP A 129 9.06 -4.12 1.09
N ILE A 130 10.23 -3.51 1.12
CA ILE A 130 10.84 -2.88 -0.06
C ILE A 130 12.16 -3.58 -0.37
N SER A 131 12.36 -3.93 -1.63
CA SER A 131 13.57 -4.54 -2.18
C SER A 131 14.08 -3.71 -3.35
N ARG A 132 15.20 -4.13 -3.96
CA ARG A 132 15.74 -3.47 -5.16
C ARG A 132 14.76 -3.46 -6.35
N ASN A 133 13.87 -4.44 -6.42
CA ASN A 133 13.04 -4.69 -7.59
C ASN A 133 11.55 -4.62 -7.34
N SER A 134 11.11 -4.40 -6.11
CA SER A 134 9.69 -4.42 -5.77
C SER A 134 9.39 -3.74 -4.45
N VAL A 135 8.14 -3.34 -4.31
CA VAL A 135 7.51 -3.06 -3.01
C VAL A 135 6.33 -4.00 -2.82
N LYS A 136 6.20 -4.52 -1.60
CA LYS A 136 5.08 -5.38 -1.18
C LYS A 136 4.41 -4.79 0.04
N TYR A 137 3.09 -4.74 0.00
CA TYR A 137 2.23 -4.39 1.12
C TYR A 137 1.34 -5.56 1.47
N ILE A 138 1.24 -5.88 2.75
CA ILE A 138 0.26 -6.82 3.28
C ILE A 138 -0.54 -6.05 4.33
N ILE A 139 -1.84 -5.93 4.12
CA ILE A 139 -2.76 -5.21 5.02
C ILE A 139 -3.75 -6.23 5.55
N ARG A 140 -3.76 -6.42 6.88
CA ARG A 140 -4.63 -7.38 7.57
C ARG A 140 -5.48 -6.68 8.61
N ASP A 141 -6.77 -6.93 8.56
CA ASP A 141 -7.75 -6.54 9.58
C ASP A 141 -8.12 -7.70 10.51
N GLU A 142 -8.82 -7.40 11.60
CA GLU A 142 -9.32 -8.38 12.57
C GLU A 142 -10.83 -8.65 12.44
N GLY A 143 -11.42 -8.28 11.31
CA GLY A 143 -12.81 -8.54 10.98
C GLY A 143 -13.07 -10.01 10.66
N LYS A 144 -14.31 -10.27 10.25
CA LYS A 144 -14.76 -11.62 9.89
C LYS A 144 -14.17 -12.13 8.60
N GLY A 145 -13.63 -11.20 7.77
CA GLY A 145 -13.25 -11.48 6.40
C GLY A 145 -14.49 -11.55 5.49
N PHE A 146 -14.25 -11.92 4.24
CA PHE A 146 -15.31 -12.08 3.24
C PHE A 146 -14.97 -13.23 2.27
N GLU A 147 -15.99 -13.74 1.61
CA GLU A 147 -15.87 -14.79 0.59
C GLU A 147 -15.32 -14.17 -0.71
N HIS A 148 -14.00 -14.15 -0.88
CA HIS A 148 -13.32 -13.50 -2.01
C HIS A 148 -13.47 -14.27 -3.34
N THR A 149 -13.90 -15.55 -3.29
CA THR A 149 -14.21 -16.34 -4.49
C THR A 149 -15.42 -15.79 -5.24
N GLU A 150 -16.27 -14.99 -4.57
CA GLU A 150 -17.42 -14.31 -5.17
C GLU A 150 -17.08 -12.95 -5.77
N ILE A 151 -15.86 -12.45 -5.60
CA ILE A 151 -15.46 -11.22 -6.28
C ILE A 151 -15.35 -11.51 -7.77
N PRO A 152 -16.16 -10.84 -8.60
CA PRO A 152 -16.01 -10.95 -10.03
C PRO A 152 -14.60 -10.56 -10.44
N ASP A 153 -14.04 -11.25 -11.43
CA ASP A 153 -12.72 -10.88 -11.96
C ASP A 153 -12.71 -9.38 -12.27
N PRO A 154 -11.89 -8.57 -11.57
CA PRO A 154 -11.88 -7.13 -11.73
C PRO A 154 -11.43 -6.69 -13.12
N ILE A 155 -10.77 -7.55 -13.88
CA ILE A 155 -10.28 -7.27 -15.24
C ILE A 155 -11.33 -7.67 -16.30
N ASP A 156 -12.37 -8.45 -15.95
CA ASP A 156 -13.44 -8.80 -16.88
C ASP A 156 -14.25 -7.56 -17.28
N PRO A 157 -14.34 -7.24 -18.60
CA PRO A 157 -15.09 -6.09 -19.09
C PRO A 157 -16.55 -6.06 -18.62
N GLN A 158 -17.18 -7.20 -18.32
CA GLN A 158 -18.56 -7.27 -17.83
C GLN A 158 -18.69 -6.72 -16.41
N ASN A 159 -17.62 -6.76 -15.62
CA ASN A 159 -17.60 -6.31 -14.23
C ASN A 159 -17.20 -4.84 -14.09
N LEU A 160 -16.65 -4.21 -15.14
CA LEU A 160 -16.23 -2.80 -15.14
C LEU A 160 -17.40 -1.83 -14.88
N PHE A 161 -18.62 -2.23 -15.15
CA PHE A 161 -19.82 -1.39 -14.98
C PHE A 161 -20.47 -1.51 -13.59
N GLN A 162 -20.03 -2.45 -12.74
CA GLN A 162 -20.57 -2.57 -11.40
C GLN A 162 -20.03 -1.44 -10.52
N LEU A 163 -20.91 -0.76 -9.78
CA LEU A 163 -20.54 0.37 -8.90
C LEU A 163 -19.77 -0.06 -7.65
N GLN A 164 -20.04 -1.26 -7.17
CA GLN A 164 -19.34 -1.89 -6.04
C GLN A 164 -18.01 -2.48 -6.51
N GLY A 165 -16.96 -2.38 -5.68
CA GLY A 165 -15.65 -2.97 -5.99
C GLY A 165 -14.73 -2.14 -6.88
N LYS A 166 -15.08 -0.88 -7.21
CA LYS A 166 -14.17 -0.02 -8.01
C LYS A 166 -12.81 0.22 -7.35
N GLY A 167 -12.74 0.20 -6.03
CA GLY A 167 -11.48 0.30 -5.28
C GLY A 167 -10.59 -0.90 -5.55
N ILE A 168 -11.14 -2.10 -5.41
CA ILE A 168 -10.43 -3.37 -5.69
C ILE A 168 -9.98 -3.43 -7.15
N LEU A 169 -10.85 -3.02 -8.10
CA LEU A 169 -10.49 -2.94 -9.52
C LEU A 169 -9.30 -2.01 -9.76
N ARG A 170 -9.30 -0.82 -9.16
CA ARG A 170 -8.18 0.13 -9.31
C ARG A 170 -6.88 -0.45 -8.77
N ILE A 171 -6.94 -1.12 -7.61
CA ILE A 171 -5.78 -1.80 -7.03
C ILE A 171 -5.28 -2.87 -8.00
N ALA A 172 -6.17 -3.73 -8.52
CA ALA A 172 -5.82 -4.79 -9.45
C ALA A 172 -5.23 -4.29 -10.78
N LEU A 173 -5.68 -3.13 -11.27
CA LEU A 173 -5.15 -2.53 -12.50
C LEU A 173 -3.80 -1.84 -12.31
N PHE A 174 -3.47 -1.44 -11.11
CA PHE A 174 -2.22 -0.73 -10.82
C PHE A 174 -1.12 -1.66 -10.31
N MET A 175 -1.47 -2.58 -9.40
CA MET A 175 -0.51 -3.54 -8.83
C MET A 175 -0.22 -4.66 -9.81
N ASP A 176 1.00 -5.17 -9.78
CA ASP A 176 1.40 -6.29 -10.64
C ASP A 176 0.88 -7.62 -10.10
N GLU A 177 0.74 -7.74 -8.77
CA GLU A 177 0.11 -8.88 -8.11
C GLU A 177 -0.81 -8.41 -6.97
N MET A 178 -1.95 -9.09 -6.82
CA MET A 178 -2.90 -8.85 -5.74
C MET A 178 -3.63 -10.15 -5.40
N PHE A 179 -3.67 -10.49 -4.11
CA PHE A 179 -4.41 -11.67 -3.63
C PHE A 179 -4.81 -11.52 -2.16
N TRP A 180 -5.78 -12.31 -1.73
CA TRP A 180 -6.26 -12.39 -0.35
C TRP A 180 -5.85 -13.72 0.28
N ASN A 181 -5.79 -13.72 1.63
CA ASN A 181 -5.72 -14.97 2.38
C ASN A 181 -7.06 -15.73 2.32
N GLU A 182 -7.08 -16.98 2.78
CA GLU A 182 -8.29 -17.84 2.76
C GLU A 182 -9.47 -17.22 3.51
N LYS A 183 -9.23 -16.45 4.56
CA LYS A 183 -10.28 -15.80 5.36
C LYS A 183 -10.84 -14.54 4.69
N GLY A 184 -10.11 -13.93 3.75
CA GLY A 184 -10.50 -12.68 3.11
C GLY A 184 -10.33 -11.44 4.01
N ASN A 185 -9.50 -11.50 5.05
CA ASN A 185 -9.20 -10.37 5.93
C ASN A 185 -7.75 -9.88 5.84
N GLU A 186 -7.05 -10.29 4.81
CA GLU A 186 -5.69 -9.86 4.51
C GLU A 186 -5.51 -9.78 3.01
N ILE A 187 -5.11 -8.61 2.54
CA ILE A 187 -4.76 -8.36 1.14
C ILE A 187 -3.25 -8.24 1.01
N THR A 188 -2.68 -8.92 0.03
CA THR A 188 -1.29 -8.73 -0.41
C THR A 188 -1.28 -8.02 -1.76
N MET A 189 -0.44 -7.00 -1.89
CA MET A 189 -0.29 -6.18 -3.08
C MET A 189 1.19 -6.01 -3.38
N ILE A 190 1.60 -6.30 -4.62
CA ILE A 190 3.01 -6.21 -5.05
C ILE A 190 3.11 -5.33 -6.28
N ARG A 191 4.07 -4.41 -6.26
CA ARG A 191 4.46 -3.60 -7.40
C ARG A 191 5.92 -3.84 -7.72
N TYR A 192 6.21 -4.21 -8.97
CA TYR A 192 7.56 -4.41 -9.45
C TYR A 192 8.14 -3.16 -10.10
N LYS A 193 9.44 -2.96 -9.92
CA LYS A 193 10.21 -1.94 -10.62
C LYS A 193 10.12 -2.18 -12.13
N LYS A 194 9.71 -1.18 -12.89
CA LYS A 194 9.70 -1.27 -14.34
C LYS A 194 11.14 -1.33 -14.87
N ARG A 195 11.47 -2.34 -15.65
CA ARG A 195 12.74 -2.36 -16.38
C ARG A 195 12.71 -1.23 -17.41
N LYS A 196 13.68 -0.33 -17.36
CA LYS A 196 13.86 0.63 -18.45
C LYS A 196 14.19 -0.20 -19.69
N SER A 197 13.32 -0.15 -20.71
CA SER A 197 13.63 -0.71 -22.03
C SER A 197 14.81 0.07 -22.55
N SER A 198 15.95 -0.60 -22.76
CA SER A 198 17.10 -0.05 -23.46
C SER A 198 16.65 0.29 -24.88
N SER A 199 16.52 1.58 -25.19
CA SER A 199 16.24 2.10 -26.52
C SER A 199 17.55 2.20 -27.30
#